data_2871270d02e7ffad33a9c2ac76d82577
#
_entry.id   2871270d02e7ffad33a9c2ac76d82577
#
_cell.length_a   1.000
_cell.length_b   1.000
_cell.length_c   1.000
_cell.angle_alpha   90.00
_cell.angle_beta   90.00
_cell.angle_gamma   90.00
#
_symmetry.space_group_name_H-M   'P 1'
#
loop_
_entity.id
_entity.type
_entity.pdbx_description
1 polymer ?
#
loop_
_entity_poly.entity_id
_entity_poly.type
_entity_poly.pdbx_seq_one_letter_code
_entity_poly.pdbx_strand_id
1 'polypeptide(L)'
;MTKVALITGVTGQDGAYLSELLLGKGYEVHGIKRRSSLFNTDRIDHLYQDPHVDHQNFKLHYGDLTDSTNLIRIIQQVQPDEIYNLAAMSHVAVSFEMPEYTANADGIGTLRILEAIRMLGLQDKTRFYQASTSELYGLVQETPQKETTPFYPRSPYAVAKLYAYWITVNYREAYGMYACNGVLFNHESPLRGETFVTRKITRAIARIALGLQDCLYLGNISALRDWGHAKDYVEMQWLMLQQKQADDFVIATGVQYSVRQFIEFAATELGITLAFSGSGDQEIGTVAGVTGKKAKCKVGDVIVRVDPRYYRPTEVETLLGDPSKAKSKLGWSPKITLAELVKEMVEADYTAARRDSLVKLAGFQAYDYNE
;
A
#
# COMPACT_ATOMS: atom_id res chain seq x y z
N MET A 1 -30.74 3.96 -7.55
CA MET A 1 -29.96 2.95 -8.29
C MET A 1 -28.71 2.62 -7.49
N THR A 2 -28.31 1.37 -7.44
CA THR A 2 -27.06 0.93 -6.83
C THR A 2 -25.89 1.51 -7.63
N LYS A 3 -24.91 2.15 -6.99
CA LYS A 3 -23.70 2.61 -7.65
C LYS A 3 -22.80 1.44 -7.99
N VAL A 4 -22.12 1.52 -9.14
CA VAL A 4 -21.18 0.52 -9.62
C VAL A 4 -19.77 1.06 -9.54
N ALA A 5 -18.88 0.34 -8.84
CA ALA A 5 -17.47 0.67 -8.71
C ALA A 5 -16.59 -0.36 -9.43
N LEU A 6 -15.57 0.13 -10.16
CA LEU A 6 -14.52 -0.70 -10.74
C LEU A 6 -13.20 -0.41 -10.04
N ILE A 7 -12.56 -1.45 -9.49
CA ILE A 7 -11.29 -1.35 -8.77
C ILE A 7 -10.22 -2.11 -9.54
N THR A 8 -9.18 -1.42 -10.01
CA THR A 8 -7.96 -2.09 -10.47
C THR A 8 -7.07 -2.42 -9.28
N GLY A 9 -6.35 -3.54 -9.31
CA GLY A 9 -5.52 -3.94 -8.17
C GLY A 9 -6.33 -4.39 -6.95
N VAL A 10 -7.52 -4.94 -7.17
CA VAL A 10 -8.46 -5.39 -6.13
C VAL A 10 -7.85 -6.40 -5.15
N THR A 11 -6.85 -7.18 -5.56
CA THR A 11 -6.14 -8.17 -4.74
C THR A 11 -5.02 -7.57 -3.87
N GLY A 12 -4.79 -6.27 -3.97
CA GLY A 12 -3.86 -5.53 -3.10
C GLY A 12 -4.49 -5.16 -1.75
N GLN A 13 -3.67 -4.61 -0.85
CA GLN A 13 -4.12 -4.12 0.46
C GLN A 13 -5.29 -3.15 0.34
N ASP A 14 -5.10 -2.06 -0.41
CA ASP A 14 -6.11 -1.01 -0.56
C ASP A 14 -7.34 -1.53 -1.31
N GLY A 15 -7.13 -2.36 -2.34
CA GLY A 15 -8.22 -2.96 -3.10
C GLY A 15 -9.14 -3.81 -2.23
N ALA A 16 -8.59 -4.57 -1.28
CA ALA A 16 -9.36 -5.38 -0.34
C ALA A 16 -10.19 -4.50 0.61
N TYR A 17 -9.56 -3.56 1.33
CA TYR A 17 -10.28 -2.67 2.24
C TYR A 17 -11.28 -1.75 1.53
N LEU A 18 -10.95 -1.27 0.33
CA LEU A 18 -11.89 -0.46 -0.45
C LEU A 18 -13.10 -1.29 -0.89
N SER A 19 -12.89 -2.55 -1.28
CA SER A 19 -13.99 -3.47 -1.62
C SER A 19 -14.92 -3.67 -0.42
N GLU A 20 -14.39 -3.95 0.77
CA GLU A 20 -15.17 -4.06 2.00
C GLU A 20 -15.98 -2.78 2.29
N LEU A 21 -15.31 -1.62 2.19
CA LEU A 21 -15.94 -0.33 2.43
C LEU A 21 -17.11 -0.07 1.46
N LEU A 22 -16.89 -0.31 0.15
CA LEU A 22 -17.89 -0.05 -0.88
C LEU A 22 -19.06 -1.03 -0.81
N LEU A 23 -18.80 -2.31 -0.57
CA LEU A 23 -19.85 -3.32 -0.32
C LEU A 23 -20.69 -2.94 0.88
N GLY A 24 -20.04 -2.52 2.00
CA GLY A 24 -20.73 -2.01 3.20
C GLY A 24 -21.57 -0.76 2.97
N LYS A 25 -21.26 0.02 1.92
CA LYS A 25 -22.06 1.19 1.46
C LYS A 25 -23.13 0.83 0.43
N GLY A 26 -23.29 -0.44 0.07
CA GLY A 26 -24.29 -0.92 -0.88
C GLY A 26 -23.94 -0.76 -2.35
N TYR A 27 -22.65 -0.65 -2.69
CA TYR A 27 -22.19 -0.66 -4.08
C TYR A 27 -22.21 -2.08 -4.67
N GLU A 28 -22.35 -2.17 -6.00
CA GLU A 28 -21.87 -3.30 -6.77
C GLU A 28 -20.39 -3.05 -7.09
N VAL A 29 -19.51 -3.98 -6.70
CA VAL A 29 -18.06 -3.84 -6.82
C VAL A 29 -17.53 -4.81 -7.86
N HIS A 30 -16.86 -4.29 -8.87
CA HIS A 30 -16.12 -5.04 -9.86
C HIS A 30 -14.62 -4.88 -9.64
N GLY A 31 -13.90 -5.99 -9.51
CA GLY A 31 -12.46 -5.99 -9.28
C GLY A 31 -11.68 -6.53 -10.48
N ILE A 32 -10.64 -5.81 -10.91
CA ILE A 32 -9.68 -6.32 -11.91
C ILE A 32 -8.52 -6.97 -11.18
N LYS A 33 -8.27 -8.26 -11.49
CA LYS A 33 -7.12 -9.04 -11.02
C LYS A 33 -6.31 -9.58 -12.18
N ARG A 34 -4.99 -9.65 -12.01
CA ARG A 34 -4.12 -10.29 -13.03
C ARG A 34 -4.26 -11.80 -12.98
N ARG A 35 -4.10 -12.44 -14.13
CA ARG A 35 -3.99 -13.90 -14.20
C ARG A 35 -2.64 -14.34 -13.62
N SER A 36 -2.69 -15.24 -12.66
CA SER A 36 -1.53 -15.91 -12.08
C SER A 36 -1.75 -17.42 -12.14
N SER A 37 -0.68 -18.21 -12.19
CA SER A 37 -0.75 -19.67 -12.07
C SER A 37 -1.06 -20.11 -10.63
N LEU A 38 -0.69 -19.29 -9.65
CA LEU A 38 -1.01 -19.49 -8.24
C LEU A 38 -2.22 -18.64 -7.85
N PHE A 39 -2.86 -18.99 -6.74
CA PHE A 39 -3.88 -18.15 -6.12
C PHE A 39 -3.24 -16.83 -5.68
N ASN A 40 -3.92 -15.73 -5.92
CA ASN A 40 -3.49 -14.38 -5.56
C ASN A 40 -4.64 -13.54 -4.99
N THR A 41 -5.65 -14.20 -4.43
CA THR A 41 -6.88 -13.59 -3.94
C THR A 41 -7.04 -13.64 -2.42
N ASP A 42 -6.05 -14.12 -1.68
CA ASP A 42 -6.10 -14.36 -0.23
C ASP A 42 -6.68 -13.18 0.57
N ARG A 43 -6.40 -11.93 0.13
CA ARG A 43 -6.88 -10.70 0.77
C ARG A 43 -8.36 -10.43 0.56
N ILE A 44 -8.97 -11.07 -0.43
CA ILE A 44 -10.37 -10.86 -0.84
C ILE A 44 -11.20 -12.17 -0.85
N ASP A 45 -10.63 -13.30 -0.45
CA ASP A 45 -11.33 -14.59 -0.46
C ASP A 45 -12.59 -14.57 0.44
N HIS A 46 -12.56 -13.82 1.53
CA HIS A 46 -13.71 -13.63 2.41
C HIS A 46 -14.85 -12.81 1.78
N LEU A 47 -14.60 -12.11 0.67
CA LEU A 47 -15.60 -11.38 -0.11
C LEU A 47 -16.14 -12.21 -1.29
N TYR A 48 -15.57 -13.40 -1.52
CA TYR A 48 -15.95 -14.25 -2.65
C TYR A 48 -17.43 -14.63 -2.57
N GLN A 49 -18.09 -14.52 -3.72
CA GLN A 49 -19.46 -14.95 -3.90
C GLN A 49 -19.52 -16.00 -5.01
N ASP A 50 -20.24 -17.09 -4.75
CA ASP A 50 -20.42 -18.17 -5.73
C ASP A 50 -21.11 -17.60 -6.99
N PRO A 51 -20.54 -17.83 -8.21
CA PRO A 51 -21.17 -17.40 -9.47
C PRO A 51 -22.59 -17.93 -9.71
N HIS A 52 -22.99 -18.98 -8.99
CA HIS A 52 -24.32 -19.58 -9.12
C HIS A 52 -25.38 -18.93 -8.20
N VAL A 53 -24.98 -17.98 -7.36
CA VAL A 53 -25.91 -17.25 -6.49
C VAL A 53 -26.47 -16.03 -7.22
N ASP A 54 -27.78 -15.84 -7.14
CA ASP A 54 -28.42 -14.64 -7.67
C ASP A 54 -27.99 -13.39 -6.89
N HIS A 55 -27.90 -12.24 -7.60
CA HIS A 55 -27.63 -10.91 -7.02
C HIS A 55 -26.22 -10.75 -6.41
N GLN A 56 -25.20 -11.25 -7.08
CA GLN A 56 -23.81 -10.94 -6.69
C GLN A 56 -23.53 -9.44 -6.77
N ASN A 57 -22.98 -8.90 -5.68
CA ASN A 57 -22.52 -7.51 -5.60
C ASN A 57 -20.98 -7.37 -5.61
N PHE A 58 -20.24 -8.51 -5.70
CA PHE A 58 -18.79 -8.54 -5.85
C PHE A 58 -18.40 -9.48 -7.00
N LYS A 59 -17.81 -8.91 -8.06
CA LYS A 59 -17.46 -9.63 -9.30
C LYS A 59 -16.02 -9.40 -9.70
N LEU A 60 -15.30 -10.44 -10.11
CA LEU A 60 -13.89 -10.37 -10.49
C LEU A 60 -13.70 -10.57 -12.00
N HIS A 61 -12.85 -9.71 -12.58
CA HIS A 61 -12.45 -9.77 -13.99
C HIS A 61 -10.95 -10.01 -14.11
N TYR A 62 -10.54 -10.81 -15.07
CA TYR A 62 -9.13 -10.93 -15.45
C TYR A 62 -8.74 -9.76 -16.36
N GLY A 63 -7.71 -9.01 -15.97
CA GLY A 63 -7.18 -7.90 -16.75
C GLY A 63 -5.81 -7.45 -16.27
N ASP A 64 -5.14 -6.68 -17.11
CA ASP A 64 -3.83 -6.07 -16.83
C ASP A 64 -3.82 -4.64 -17.37
N LEU A 65 -3.16 -3.71 -16.66
CA LEU A 65 -3.03 -2.31 -17.10
C LEU A 65 -2.23 -2.17 -18.40
N THR A 66 -1.51 -3.21 -18.80
CA THR A 66 -0.75 -3.24 -20.06
C THR A 66 -1.59 -3.66 -21.27
N ASP A 67 -2.85 -4.10 -21.07
CA ASP A 67 -3.76 -4.57 -22.12
C ASP A 67 -4.94 -3.60 -22.34
N SER A 68 -4.79 -2.71 -23.31
CA SER A 68 -5.80 -1.70 -23.64
C SER A 68 -7.14 -2.29 -24.06
N THR A 69 -7.14 -3.33 -24.90
CA THR A 69 -8.36 -3.92 -25.44
C THR A 69 -9.16 -4.63 -24.36
N ASN A 70 -8.48 -5.29 -23.44
CA ASN A 70 -9.11 -5.92 -22.29
C ASN A 70 -9.74 -4.89 -21.34
N LEU A 71 -9.02 -3.79 -21.04
CA LEU A 71 -9.54 -2.70 -20.19
C LEU A 71 -10.78 -2.05 -20.81
N ILE A 72 -10.75 -1.72 -22.13
CA ILE A 72 -11.91 -1.16 -22.84
C ILE A 72 -13.11 -2.11 -22.73
N ARG A 73 -12.91 -3.42 -22.97
CA ARG A 73 -13.98 -4.43 -22.88
C ARG A 73 -14.59 -4.48 -21.47
N ILE A 74 -13.75 -4.50 -20.43
CA ILE A 74 -14.23 -4.55 -19.03
C ILE A 74 -15.02 -3.29 -18.70
N ILE A 75 -14.49 -2.10 -19.00
CA ILE A 75 -15.16 -0.82 -18.71
C ILE A 75 -16.48 -0.73 -19.49
N GLN A 76 -16.50 -1.18 -20.75
CA GLN A 76 -17.71 -1.22 -21.56
C GLN A 76 -18.80 -2.13 -20.97
N GLN A 77 -18.41 -3.32 -20.45
CA GLN A 77 -19.35 -4.27 -19.84
C GLN A 77 -19.86 -3.79 -18.48
N VAL A 78 -19.01 -3.18 -17.68
CA VAL A 78 -19.31 -2.78 -16.30
C VAL A 78 -20.05 -1.44 -16.26
N GLN A 79 -19.76 -0.51 -17.18
CA GLN A 79 -20.33 0.86 -17.18
C GLN A 79 -20.25 1.55 -15.81
N PRO A 80 -19.05 1.62 -15.18
CA PRO A 80 -18.92 2.03 -13.79
C PRO A 80 -19.30 3.50 -13.55
N ASP A 81 -19.85 3.79 -12.38
CA ASP A 81 -20.03 5.15 -11.87
C ASP A 81 -18.73 5.70 -11.27
N GLU A 82 -17.91 4.81 -10.70
CA GLU A 82 -16.64 5.16 -10.07
C GLU A 82 -15.55 4.15 -10.48
N ILE A 83 -14.36 4.66 -10.85
CA ILE A 83 -13.18 3.84 -11.10
C ILE A 83 -12.09 4.23 -10.10
N TYR A 84 -11.57 3.25 -9.38
CA TYR A 84 -10.43 3.38 -8.47
C TYR A 84 -9.22 2.67 -9.07
N ASN A 85 -8.26 3.45 -9.59
CA ASN A 85 -7.04 2.91 -10.19
C ASN A 85 -5.96 2.74 -9.14
N LEU A 86 -5.93 1.55 -8.51
CA LEU A 86 -5.00 1.19 -7.44
C LEU A 86 -3.90 0.24 -7.92
N ALA A 87 -4.07 -0.39 -9.09
CA ALA A 87 -3.09 -1.31 -9.64
C ALA A 87 -1.79 -0.59 -10.00
N ALA A 88 -0.67 -1.17 -9.59
CA ALA A 88 0.66 -0.68 -9.91
C ALA A 88 1.72 -1.77 -9.69
N MET A 89 2.88 -1.60 -10.31
CA MET A 89 4.13 -2.22 -9.88
C MET A 89 4.72 -1.35 -8.78
N SER A 90 4.23 -1.50 -7.55
CA SER A 90 4.42 -0.55 -6.45
C SER A 90 5.71 -0.75 -5.64
N HIS A 91 6.52 -1.77 -5.95
CA HIS A 91 7.75 -2.04 -5.21
C HIS A 91 8.90 -1.17 -5.77
N VAL A 92 9.26 -0.11 -5.02
CA VAL A 92 10.22 0.92 -5.47
C VAL A 92 11.57 0.32 -5.88
N ALA A 93 12.15 -0.59 -5.07
CA ALA A 93 13.45 -1.20 -5.40
C ALA A 93 13.36 -2.01 -6.71
N VAL A 94 12.32 -2.82 -6.89
CA VAL A 94 12.10 -3.62 -8.11
C VAL A 94 11.92 -2.73 -9.35
N SER A 95 11.45 -1.50 -9.21
CA SER A 95 11.32 -0.58 -10.36
C SER A 95 12.66 -0.24 -11.03
N PHE A 96 13.77 -0.32 -10.30
CA PHE A 96 15.10 -0.16 -10.88
C PHE A 96 15.53 -1.35 -11.75
N GLU A 97 15.00 -2.55 -11.46
CA GLU A 97 15.25 -3.76 -12.24
C GLU A 97 14.29 -3.91 -13.43
N MET A 98 13.07 -3.34 -13.31
CA MET A 98 11.98 -3.46 -14.29
C MET A 98 11.41 -2.10 -14.70
N PRO A 99 12.23 -1.12 -15.13
CA PRO A 99 11.76 0.25 -15.35
C PRO A 99 10.76 0.37 -16.51
N GLU A 100 10.91 -0.40 -17.58
CA GLU A 100 10.01 -0.38 -18.73
C GLU A 100 8.62 -0.92 -18.37
N TYR A 101 8.56 -2.07 -17.69
CA TYR A 101 7.29 -2.62 -17.22
C TYR A 101 6.59 -1.67 -16.25
N THR A 102 7.36 -1.07 -15.34
CA THR A 102 6.85 -0.07 -14.38
C THR A 102 6.24 1.13 -15.11
N ALA A 103 6.93 1.69 -16.10
CA ALA A 103 6.43 2.81 -16.90
C ALA A 103 5.16 2.42 -17.67
N ASN A 104 5.14 1.23 -18.28
CA ASN A 104 4.03 0.73 -19.06
C ASN A 104 2.78 0.45 -18.21
N ALA A 105 2.94 -0.18 -17.05
CA ALA A 105 1.83 -0.51 -16.15
C ALA A 105 1.33 0.74 -15.41
N ASP A 106 2.21 1.48 -14.75
CA ASP A 106 1.84 2.53 -13.80
C ASP A 106 1.52 3.86 -14.51
N GLY A 107 2.34 4.24 -15.51
CA GLY A 107 2.14 5.47 -16.28
C GLY A 107 1.14 5.29 -17.41
N ILE A 108 1.50 4.49 -18.41
CA ILE A 108 0.66 4.30 -19.61
C ILE A 108 -0.64 3.56 -19.28
N GLY A 109 -0.64 2.66 -18.28
CA GLY A 109 -1.85 2.00 -17.81
C GLY A 109 -2.92 2.98 -17.34
N THR A 110 -2.53 4.07 -16.66
CA THR A 110 -3.44 5.15 -16.27
C THR A 110 -4.05 5.84 -17.49
N LEU A 111 -3.22 6.17 -18.50
CA LEU A 111 -3.70 6.74 -19.77
C LEU A 111 -4.70 5.81 -20.45
N ARG A 112 -4.47 4.49 -20.48
CA ARG A 112 -5.38 3.53 -21.10
C ARG A 112 -6.78 3.55 -20.48
N ILE A 113 -6.87 3.68 -19.15
CA ILE A 113 -8.18 3.77 -18.47
C ILE A 113 -8.86 5.09 -18.81
N LEU A 114 -8.15 6.21 -18.74
CA LEU A 114 -8.70 7.52 -19.09
C LEU A 114 -9.20 7.57 -20.55
N GLU A 115 -8.43 7.03 -21.49
CA GLU A 115 -8.84 6.89 -22.89
C GLU A 115 -10.05 5.95 -23.04
N ALA A 116 -10.09 4.84 -22.31
CA ALA A 116 -11.26 3.96 -22.35
C ALA A 116 -12.54 4.67 -21.89
N ILE A 117 -12.48 5.46 -20.81
CA ILE A 117 -13.61 6.29 -20.34
C ILE A 117 -14.04 7.24 -21.44
N ARG A 118 -13.10 7.95 -22.07
CA ARG A 118 -13.37 8.92 -23.14
C ARG A 118 -13.94 8.27 -24.40
N MET A 119 -13.32 7.18 -24.89
CA MET A 119 -13.74 6.47 -26.10
C MET A 119 -15.13 5.85 -25.97
N LEU A 120 -15.50 5.45 -24.76
CA LEU A 120 -16.82 4.86 -24.47
C LEU A 120 -17.90 5.92 -24.16
N GLY A 121 -17.57 7.21 -24.21
CA GLY A 121 -18.52 8.29 -23.92
C GLY A 121 -18.97 8.36 -22.46
N LEU A 122 -18.11 7.92 -21.52
CA LEU A 122 -18.43 7.84 -20.08
C LEU A 122 -17.90 9.02 -19.27
N GLN A 123 -17.29 10.04 -19.89
CA GLN A 123 -16.65 11.16 -19.22
C GLN A 123 -17.59 11.96 -18.32
N ASP A 124 -18.87 12.05 -18.63
CA ASP A 124 -19.87 12.78 -17.85
C ASP A 124 -20.47 11.92 -16.73
N LYS A 125 -20.29 10.60 -16.77
CA LYS A 125 -20.83 9.64 -15.81
C LYS A 125 -19.80 9.17 -14.83
N THR A 126 -18.63 8.70 -15.32
CA THR A 126 -17.64 7.97 -14.55
C THR A 126 -16.67 8.90 -13.82
N ARG A 127 -16.62 8.80 -12.51
CA ARG A 127 -15.62 9.47 -11.67
C ARG A 127 -14.37 8.60 -11.54
N PHE A 128 -13.20 9.20 -11.74
CA PHE A 128 -11.92 8.49 -11.74
C PHE A 128 -11.03 8.94 -10.59
N TYR A 129 -10.56 7.98 -9.80
CA TYR A 129 -9.56 8.16 -8.76
C TYR A 129 -8.24 7.52 -9.20
N GLN A 130 -7.15 8.28 -9.16
CA GLN A 130 -5.79 7.83 -9.37
C GLN A 130 -5.06 7.71 -8.02
N ALA A 131 -4.62 6.51 -7.67
CA ALA A 131 -3.68 6.33 -6.58
C ALA A 131 -2.31 6.89 -6.99
N SER A 132 -2.02 8.09 -6.52
CA SER A 132 -0.72 8.71 -6.62
C SER A 132 0.13 8.37 -5.39
N THR A 133 1.28 9.00 -5.18
CA THR A 133 2.23 8.57 -4.15
C THR A 133 3.06 9.72 -3.62
N SER A 134 3.43 9.69 -2.35
CA SER A 134 4.41 10.59 -1.75
C SER A 134 5.82 10.48 -2.35
N GLU A 135 6.12 9.36 -3.03
CA GLU A 135 7.40 9.18 -3.75
C GLU A 135 7.58 10.20 -4.90
N LEU A 136 6.51 10.90 -5.34
CA LEU A 136 6.61 12.03 -6.27
C LEU A 136 7.49 13.15 -5.73
N TYR A 137 7.44 13.39 -4.41
CA TYR A 137 8.25 14.44 -3.77
C TYR A 137 9.74 14.11 -3.77
N GLY A 138 10.11 12.82 -3.66
CA GLY A 138 11.46 12.28 -3.86
C GLY A 138 12.56 13.04 -3.12
N LEU A 139 13.35 13.84 -3.85
CA LEU A 139 14.27 14.83 -3.24
C LEU A 139 13.45 16.02 -2.76
N VAL A 140 12.99 15.93 -1.53
CA VAL A 140 12.00 16.83 -0.93
C VAL A 140 12.44 18.29 -1.00
N GLN A 141 11.58 19.15 -1.56
CA GLN A 141 11.83 20.59 -1.74
C GLN A 141 11.22 21.45 -0.62
N GLU A 142 10.28 20.89 0.12
CA GLU A 142 9.54 21.56 1.20
C GLU A 142 9.08 20.54 2.25
N THR A 143 9.07 20.87 3.52
CA THR A 143 8.59 20.02 4.61
C THR A 143 7.70 20.82 5.55
N PRO A 144 6.46 20.35 5.88
CA PRO A 144 5.81 19.17 5.32
C PRO A 144 5.40 19.34 3.85
N GLN A 145 5.21 18.20 3.14
CA GLN A 145 4.79 18.22 1.74
C GLN A 145 3.27 18.38 1.64
N LYS A 146 2.84 19.27 0.75
CA LYS A 146 1.43 19.55 0.42
C LYS A 146 1.20 19.47 -1.08
N GLU A 147 -0.02 19.67 -1.53
CA GLU A 147 -0.42 19.55 -2.94
C GLU A 147 0.34 20.48 -3.89
N THR A 148 0.87 21.60 -3.37
CA THR A 148 1.63 22.60 -4.15
C THR A 148 3.15 22.42 -4.07
N THR A 149 3.65 21.50 -3.25
CA THR A 149 5.08 21.23 -3.13
C THR A 149 5.62 20.65 -4.45
N PRO A 150 6.69 21.20 -5.02
CA PRO A 150 7.26 20.70 -6.26
C PRO A 150 7.69 19.23 -6.16
N PHE A 151 7.40 18.45 -7.21
CA PHE A 151 7.82 17.07 -7.32
C PHE A 151 9.27 16.94 -7.82
N TYR A 152 10.01 15.99 -7.25
CA TYR A 152 11.37 15.64 -7.68
C TYR A 152 11.59 14.12 -7.52
N PRO A 153 11.01 13.29 -8.42
CA PRO A 153 11.01 11.83 -8.28
C PRO A 153 12.42 11.24 -8.25
N ARG A 154 12.62 10.18 -7.46
CA ARG A 154 13.91 9.54 -7.22
C ARG A 154 13.93 8.04 -7.58
N SER A 155 12.95 7.56 -8.34
CA SER A 155 12.90 6.16 -8.80
C SER A 155 12.10 6.05 -10.09
N PRO A 156 12.32 4.98 -10.90
CA PRO A 156 11.48 4.70 -12.07
C PRO A 156 10.00 4.59 -11.72
N TYR A 157 9.66 4.01 -10.56
CA TYR A 157 8.30 4.01 -10.03
C TYR A 157 7.73 5.41 -9.85
N ALA A 158 8.47 6.29 -9.17
CA ALA A 158 8.02 7.66 -8.93
C ALA A 158 7.85 8.45 -10.25
N VAL A 159 8.75 8.25 -11.24
CA VAL A 159 8.63 8.88 -12.57
C VAL A 159 7.38 8.38 -13.30
N ALA A 160 7.09 7.08 -13.27
CA ALA A 160 5.87 6.52 -13.87
C ALA A 160 4.60 7.06 -13.20
N LYS A 161 4.61 7.17 -11.87
CA LYS A 161 3.51 7.78 -11.11
C LYS A 161 3.37 9.28 -11.34
N LEU A 162 4.48 9.98 -11.64
CA LEU A 162 4.43 11.40 -12.01
C LEU A 162 3.72 11.59 -13.36
N TYR A 163 3.99 10.73 -14.34
CA TYR A 163 3.23 10.71 -15.58
C TYR A 163 1.74 10.47 -15.31
N ALA A 164 1.41 9.45 -14.49
CA ALA A 164 0.04 9.11 -14.12
C ALA A 164 -0.68 10.30 -13.44
N TYR A 165 0.00 11.01 -12.55
CA TYR A 165 -0.52 12.21 -11.89
C TYR A 165 -0.87 13.30 -12.92
N TRP A 166 0.08 13.69 -13.77
CA TRP A 166 -0.13 14.79 -14.70
C TRP A 166 -1.08 14.45 -15.83
N ILE A 167 -1.13 13.21 -16.30
CA ILE A 167 -2.12 12.82 -17.30
C ILE A 167 -3.54 12.84 -16.73
N THR A 168 -3.72 12.51 -15.44
CA THR A 168 -5.00 12.62 -14.73
C THR A 168 -5.46 14.08 -14.65
N VAL A 169 -4.55 15.00 -14.27
CA VAL A 169 -4.81 16.45 -14.25
C VAL A 169 -5.18 16.93 -15.66
N ASN A 170 -4.38 16.54 -16.66
CA ASN A 170 -4.62 16.96 -18.06
C ASN A 170 -6.01 16.53 -18.57
N TYR A 171 -6.43 15.29 -18.28
CA TYR A 171 -7.74 14.80 -18.72
C TYR A 171 -8.91 15.50 -17.98
N ARG A 172 -8.71 15.84 -16.72
CA ARG A 172 -9.66 16.69 -15.98
C ARG A 172 -9.83 18.05 -16.64
N GLU A 173 -8.73 18.72 -17.00
CA GLU A 173 -8.75 20.08 -17.54
C GLU A 173 -9.13 20.11 -19.02
N ALA A 174 -8.63 19.19 -19.84
CA ALA A 174 -8.85 19.20 -21.28
C ALA A 174 -10.22 18.65 -21.69
N TYR A 175 -10.76 17.67 -20.96
CA TYR A 175 -11.98 16.96 -21.33
C TYR A 175 -13.11 17.09 -20.32
N GLY A 176 -12.92 17.87 -19.24
CA GLY A 176 -13.94 18.05 -18.21
C GLY A 176 -14.24 16.80 -17.37
N MET A 177 -13.36 15.78 -17.43
CA MET A 177 -13.57 14.53 -16.71
C MET A 177 -13.48 14.75 -15.19
N TYR A 178 -14.34 14.08 -14.43
CA TYR A 178 -14.14 14.01 -13.00
C TYR A 178 -12.98 13.05 -12.68
N ALA A 179 -11.78 13.58 -12.62
CA ALA A 179 -10.57 12.82 -12.37
C ALA A 179 -9.71 13.48 -11.28
N CYS A 180 -9.30 12.74 -10.25
CA CYS A 180 -8.55 13.25 -9.12
C CYS A 180 -7.40 12.34 -8.71
N ASN A 181 -6.36 12.93 -8.10
CA ASN A 181 -5.21 12.22 -7.56
C ASN A 181 -5.22 12.25 -6.03
N GLY A 182 -5.14 11.09 -5.39
CA GLY A 182 -4.76 10.99 -3.98
C GLY A 182 -3.26 10.81 -3.86
N VAL A 183 -2.54 11.80 -3.33
CA VAL A 183 -1.10 11.69 -3.05
C VAL A 183 -0.92 10.97 -1.74
N LEU A 184 -0.85 9.63 -1.85
CA LEU A 184 -0.82 8.73 -0.71
C LEU A 184 0.57 8.71 -0.07
N PHE A 185 0.63 9.02 1.22
CA PHE A 185 1.78 8.70 2.05
C PHE A 185 1.76 7.23 2.44
N ASN A 186 2.80 6.75 3.09
CA ASN A 186 2.91 5.34 3.42
C ASN A 186 1.71 4.90 4.27
N HIS A 187 1.05 3.82 3.89
CA HIS A 187 -0.10 3.29 4.61
C HIS A 187 -0.05 1.77 4.64
N GLU A 188 -0.28 1.25 5.80
CA GLU A 188 0.07 -0.09 6.17
C GLU A 188 -1.14 -0.81 6.82
N SER A 189 -1.03 -2.12 6.92
CA SER A 189 -2.00 -2.97 7.63
C SER A 189 -1.50 -4.42 7.68
N PRO A 190 -2.22 -5.33 8.35
CA PRO A 190 -1.97 -6.77 8.22
C PRO A 190 -2.05 -7.32 6.79
N LEU A 191 -2.69 -6.60 5.87
CA LEU A 191 -2.78 -6.97 4.45
C LEU A 191 -1.67 -6.37 3.57
N ARG A 192 -0.72 -5.63 4.15
CA ARG A 192 0.42 -5.09 3.40
C ARG A 192 1.21 -6.21 2.73
N GLY A 193 1.76 -5.96 1.55
CA GLY A 193 2.64 -6.90 0.87
C GLY A 193 3.85 -7.28 1.75
N GLU A 194 4.18 -8.55 1.79
CA GLU A 194 5.11 -9.13 2.78
C GLU A 194 6.56 -8.66 2.63
N THR A 195 6.94 -8.20 1.45
CA THR A 195 8.28 -7.69 1.12
C THR A 195 8.45 -6.19 1.42
N PHE A 196 7.39 -5.48 1.75
CA PHE A 196 7.48 -4.07 2.15
C PHE A 196 8.04 -3.93 3.57
N VAL A 197 8.80 -2.86 3.80
CA VAL A 197 9.62 -2.67 5.00
C VAL A 197 8.86 -2.89 6.31
N THR A 198 7.67 -2.35 6.47
CA THR A 198 6.85 -2.48 7.68
C THR A 198 6.43 -3.92 7.93
N ARG A 199 5.93 -4.61 6.89
CA ARG A 199 5.53 -6.02 6.98
C ARG A 199 6.74 -6.93 7.15
N LYS A 200 7.87 -6.64 6.49
CA LYS A 200 9.14 -7.33 6.71
C LYS A 200 9.55 -7.24 8.18
N ILE A 201 9.41 -6.08 8.82
CA ILE A 201 9.73 -5.86 10.23
C ILE A 201 8.79 -6.70 11.12
N THR A 202 7.48 -6.56 11.00
CA THR A 202 6.50 -7.21 11.89
C THR A 202 6.57 -8.74 11.78
N ARG A 203 6.74 -9.28 10.57
CA ARG A 203 6.95 -10.71 10.33
C ARG A 203 8.24 -11.20 10.94
N ALA A 204 9.37 -10.52 10.71
CA ALA A 204 10.66 -10.93 11.25
C ALA A 204 10.68 -10.89 12.77
N ILE A 205 10.20 -9.83 13.42
CA ILE A 205 10.14 -9.72 14.88
C ILE A 205 9.24 -10.81 15.47
N ALA A 206 8.09 -11.12 14.84
CA ALA A 206 7.22 -12.21 15.26
C ALA A 206 7.93 -13.59 15.15
N ARG A 207 8.66 -13.85 14.07
CA ARG A 207 9.40 -15.10 13.85
C ARG A 207 10.61 -15.22 14.79
N ILE A 208 11.33 -14.12 15.04
CA ILE A 208 12.44 -14.07 16.00
C ILE A 208 11.93 -14.36 17.40
N ALA A 209 10.81 -13.76 17.81
CA ALA A 209 10.20 -14.02 19.10
C ALA A 209 9.86 -15.52 19.30
N LEU A 210 9.52 -16.25 18.24
CA LEU A 210 9.22 -17.68 18.28
C LEU A 210 10.43 -18.58 18.02
N GLY A 211 11.62 -18.03 17.78
CA GLY A 211 12.84 -18.77 17.44
C GLY A 211 12.77 -19.46 16.07
N LEU A 212 12.05 -18.87 15.13
CA LEU A 212 11.93 -19.33 13.74
C LEU A 212 12.83 -18.56 12.78
N GLN A 213 13.45 -17.48 13.24
CA GLN A 213 14.37 -16.62 12.52
C GLN A 213 15.35 -16.00 13.51
N ASP A 214 16.60 -15.80 13.10
CA ASP A 214 17.66 -15.30 13.98
C ASP A 214 17.80 -13.76 13.90
N CYS A 215 17.67 -13.18 12.71
CA CYS A 215 17.98 -11.76 12.49
C CYS A 215 17.10 -11.16 11.40
N LEU A 216 16.77 -9.87 11.55
CA LEU A 216 16.15 -9.01 10.56
C LEU A 216 17.24 -8.18 9.86
N TYR A 217 17.30 -8.24 8.54
CA TYR A 217 18.22 -7.44 7.73
C TYR A 217 17.46 -6.34 6.99
N LEU A 218 17.91 -5.10 7.08
CA LEU A 218 17.28 -3.92 6.47
C LEU A 218 18.35 -3.00 5.85
N GLY A 219 17.92 -2.08 4.99
CA GLY A 219 18.74 -0.97 4.50
C GLY A 219 18.75 0.20 5.49
N ASN A 220 18.47 1.41 5.01
CA ASN A 220 18.49 2.63 5.81
C ASN A 220 17.38 2.65 6.89
N ILE A 221 17.73 2.37 8.13
CA ILE A 221 16.78 2.42 9.27
C ILE A 221 16.59 3.82 9.87
N SER A 222 17.33 4.81 9.39
CA SER A 222 17.20 6.21 9.80
C SER A 222 16.19 7.00 8.95
N ALA A 223 15.76 6.46 7.81
CA ALA A 223 14.78 7.10 6.93
C ALA A 223 13.47 7.37 7.66
N LEU A 224 12.92 8.58 7.44
CA LEU A 224 11.71 9.06 8.10
C LEU A 224 10.49 8.90 7.18
N ARG A 225 9.41 8.33 7.68
CA ARG A 225 8.17 8.11 6.94
C ARG A 225 6.95 8.51 7.76
N ASP A 226 5.95 9.04 7.08
CA ASP A 226 4.60 9.24 7.61
C ASP A 226 3.79 7.97 7.31
N TRP A 227 3.45 7.21 8.34
CA TRP A 227 2.71 5.97 8.23
C TRP A 227 1.30 6.08 8.79
N GLY A 228 0.29 5.79 7.95
CA GLY A 228 -1.10 5.68 8.35
C GLY A 228 -1.64 4.26 8.16
N HIS A 229 -2.91 4.06 8.54
CA HIS A 229 -3.59 2.79 8.33
C HIS A 229 -4.38 2.79 7.02
N ALA A 230 -4.30 1.71 6.25
CA ALA A 230 -4.96 1.59 4.95
C ALA A 230 -6.48 1.80 5.01
N LYS A 231 -7.15 1.41 6.10
CA LYS A 231 -8.60 1.65 6.30
C LYS A 231 -8.96 3.14 6.26
N ASP A 232 -8.15 4.00 6.89
CA ASP A 232 -8.36 5.45 6.87
C ASP A 232 -8.15 6.01 5.46
N TYR A 233 -7.16 5.47 4.74
CA TYR A 233 -6.79 5.93 3.40
C TYR A 233 -7.85 5.56 2.36
N VAL A 234 -8.43 4.36 2.41
CA VAL A 234 -9.51 4.01 1.46
C VAL A 234 -10.80 4.78 1.73
N GLU A 235 -11.08 5.17 2.98
CA GLU A 235 -12.18 6.09 3.28
C GLU A 235 -11.98 7.44 2.57
N MET A 236 -10.75 7.96 2.59
CA MET A 236 -10.41 9.19 1.89
C MET A 236 -10.55 9.05 0.36
N GLN A 237 -10.07 7.93 -0.21
CA GLN A 237 -10.22 7.64 -1.65
C GLN A 237 -11.71 7.71 -2.07
N TRP A 238 -12.59 7.10 -1.26
CA TRP A 238 -14.02 7.18 -1.51
C TRP A 238 -14.57 8.59 -1.36
N LEU A 239 -14.21 9.33 -0.29
CA LEU A 239 -14.66 10.70 -0.03
C LEU A 239 -14.32 11.64 -1.18
N MET A 240 -13.14 11.49 -1.79
CA MET A 240 -12.70 12.31 -2.92
C MET A 240 -13.63 12.17 -4.12
N LEU A 241 -14.18 10.98 -4.37
CA LEU A 241 -15.13 10.77 -5.47
C LEU A 241 -16.58 11.18 -5.14
N GLN A 242 -16.86 11.59 -3.89
CA GLN A 242 -18.21 12.05 -3.52
C GLN A 242 -18.37 13.58 -3.63
N GLN A 243 -17.32 14.32 -3.98
CA GLN A 243 -17.32 15.78 -4.04
C GLN A 243 -18.00 16.30 -5.30
N LYS A 244 -18.40 17.58 -5.29
CA LYS A 244 -19.00 18.25 -6.47
C LYS A 244 -17.98 18.50 -7.57
N GLN A 245 -16.74 18.76 -7.21
CA GLN A 245 -15.63 19.05 -8.12
C GLN A 245 -14.44 18.12 -7.81
N ALA A 246 -13.79 17.67 -8.87
CA ALA A 246 -12.55 16.91 -8.76
C ALA A 246 -11.42 17.81 -8.30
N ASP A 247 -10.64 17.31 -7.35
CA ASP A 247 -9.44 17.99 -6.82
C ASP A 247 -8.42 16.95 -6.34
N ASP A 248 -7.16 17.35 -6.21
CA ASP A 248 -6.08 16.48 -5.74
C ASP A 248 -5.83 16.72 -4.26
N PHE A 249 -5.53 15.66 -3.50
CA PHE A 249 -5.34 15.74 -2.05
C PHE A 249 -4.13 14.94 -1.59
N VAL A 250 -3.37 15.52 -0.65
CA VAL A 250 -2.41 14.78 0.18
C VAL A 250 -3.19 13.95 1.20
N ILE A 251 -2.85 12.65 1.27
CA ILE A 251 -3.41 11.70 2.23
C ILE A 251 -2.27 11.23 3.13
N ALA A 252 -2.22 11.76 4.35
CA ALA A 252 -1.13 11.60 5.30
C ALA A 252 -1.63 11.68 6.74
N THR A 253 -0.78 11.29 7.70
CA THR A 253 -1.10 11.47 9.12
C THR A 253 -0.62 12.81 9.68
N GLY A 254 0.38 13.42 9.06
CA GLY A 254 1.05 14.63 9.55
C GLY A 254 2.09 14.35 10.64
N VAL A 255 2.44 13.08 10.86
CA VAL A 255 3.46 12.67 11.83
C VAL A 255 4.39 11.66 11.17
N GLN A 256 5.68 11.83 11.36
CA GLN A 256 6.68 10.89 10.81
C GLN A 256 7.48 10.21 11.91
N TYR A 257 7.96 9.01 11.59
CA TYR A 257 8.81 8.20 12.44
C TYR A 257 9.94 7.58 11.61
N SER A 258 11.05 7.23 12.26
CA SER A 258 12.11 6.47 11.60
C SER A 258 11.75 4.99 11.50
N VAL A 259 12.36 4.30 10.52
CA VAL A 259 12.26 2.84 10.40
C VAL A 259 12.74 2.18 11.71
N ARG A 260 13.79 2.73 12.37
CA ARG A 260 14.27 2.27 13.68
C ARG A 260 13.15 2.34 14.73
N GLN A 261 12.43 3.46 14.84
CA GLN A 261 11.32 3.57 15.79
C GLN A 261 10.20 2.56 15.48
N PHE A 262 9.92 2.28 14.21
CA PHE A 262 8.94 1.24 13.85
C PHE A 262 9.39 -0.15 14.33
N ILE A 263 10.70 -0.47 14.22
CA ILE A 263 11.26 -1.73 14.76
C ILE A 263 11.10 -1.79 16.29
N GLU A 264 11.39 -0.69 16.99
CA GLU A 264 11.25 -0.60 18.44
C GLU A 264 9.79 -0.80 18.88
N PHE A 265 8.83 -0.17 18.20
CA PHE A 265 7.41 -0.38 18.48
C PHE A 265 7.00 -1.84 18.26
N ALA A 266 7.39 -2.43 17.12
CA ALA A 266 7.08 -3.83 16.81
C ALA A 266 7.69 -4.81 17.85
N ALA A 267 8.92 -4.59 18.26
CA ALA A 267 9.60 -5.40 19.27
C ALA A 267 8.91 -5.28 20.64
N THR A 268 8.52 -4.07 21.03
CA THR A 268 7.84 -3.78 22.30
C THR A 268 6.52 -4.54 22.44
N GLU A 269 5.74 -4.70 21.35
CA GLU A 269 4.48 -5.46 21.37
C GLU A 269 4.67 -6.95 21.76
N LEU A 270 5.86 -7.48 21.54
CA LEU A 270 6.23 -8.85 21.95
C LEU A 270 7.06 -8.91 23.23
N GLY A 271 7.21 -7.78 23.93
CA GLY A 271 7.97 -7.67 25.18
C GLY A 271 9.48 -7.66 24.99
N ILE A 272 9.98 -7.31 23.79
CA ILE A 272 11.39 -7.19 23.47
C ILE A 272 11.80 -5.72 23.52
N THR A 273 12.81 -5.38 24.33
CA THR A 273 13.45 -4.07 24.34
C THR A 273 14.75 -4.14 23.56
N LEU A 274 14.96 -3.19 22.64
CA LEU A 274 16.16 -3.11 21.80
C LEU A 274 17.08 -1.98 22.24
N ALA A 275 18.37 -2.18 22.06
CA ALA A 275 19.40 -1.14 22.12
C ALA A 275 20.15 -1.14 20.77
N PHE A 276 20.21 0.02 20.13
CA PHE A 276 20.95 0.17 18.87
C PHE A 276 22.36 0.70 19.13
N SER A 277 23.33 0.19 18.39
CA SER A 277 24.74 0.61 18.46
C SER A 277 25.37 0.54 17.06
N GLY A 278 26.46 1.29 16.86
CA GLY A 278 27.07 1.48 15.54
C GLY A 278 26.39 2.61 14.75
N SER A 279 26.74 2.75 13.49
CA SER A 279 26.15 3.73 12.57
C SER A 279 26.26 3.26 11.13
N GLY A 280 25.34 3.71 10.26
CA GLY A 280 25.29 3.34 8.86
C GLY A 280 25.14 1.83 8.67
N ASP A 281 25.98 1.21 7.84
CA ASP A 281 25.98 -0.22 7.54
C ASP A 281 26.51 -1.11 8.70
N GLN A 282 27.13 -0.51 9.72
CA GLN A 282 27.59 -1.20 10.91
C GLN A 282 26.58 -1.12 12.06
N GLU A 283 25.41 -0.54 11.85
CA GLU A 283 24.39 -0.41 12.89
C GLU A 283 23.71 -1.75 13.16
N ILE A 284 23.61 -2.09 14.45
CA ILE A 284 22.96 -3.31 14.93
C ILE A 284 21.95 -3.01 16.03
N GLY A 285 20.89 -3.81 16.08
CA GLY A 285 19.93 -3.83 17.18
C GLY A 285 20.09 -5.08 18.02
N THR A 286 20.40 -4.87 19.29
CA THR A 286 20.65 -5.93 20.27
C THR A 286 19.51 -5.97 21.29
N VAL A 287 19.10 -7.15 21.71
CA VAL A 287 18.10 -7.35 22.76
C VAL A 287 18.67 -6.87 24.11
N ALA A 288 18.13 -5.78 24.63
CA ALA A 288 18.50 -5.20 25.92
C ALA A 288 17.63 -5.73 27.07
N GLY A 289 16.42 -6.22 26.76
CA GLY A 289 15.51 -6.78 27.76
C GLY A 289 14.43 -7.63 27.11
N VAL A 290 13.91 -8.59 27.88
CA VAL A 290 12.76 -9.41 27.49
C VAL A 290 11.77 -9.46 28.65
N THR A 291 10.50 -9.12 28.40
CA THR A 291 9.42 -9.18 29.40
C THR A 291 8.33 -10.15 28.94
N GLY A 292 7.71 -10.83 29.91
CA GLY A 292 6.64 -11.79 29.60
C GLY A 292 7.17 -13.11 29.02
N LYS A 293 6.27 -13.87 28.35
CA LYS A 293 6.55 -15.23 27.85
C LYS A 293 6.42 -15.36 26.32
N LYS A 294 6.25 -14.26 25.60
CA LYS A 294 6.02 -14.31 24.15
C LYS A 294 7.32 -14.53 23.37
N ALA A 295 8.46 -14.02 23.86
CA ALA A 295 9.73 -14.06 23.15
C ALA A 295 10.68 -15.11 23.69
N LYS A 296 11.34 -15.85 22.80
CA LYS A 296 12.38 -16.85 23.09
C LYS A 296 13.81 -16.30 22.97
N CYS A 297 13.99 -15.14 22.32
CA CYS A 297 15.29 -14.47 22.25
C CYS A 297 15.77 -14.05 23.64
N LYS A 298 17.08 -13.83 23.78
CA LYS A 298 17.75 -13.55 25.05
C LYS A 298 18.44 -12.20 25.01
N VAL A 299 18.62 -11.58 26.16
CA VAL A 299 19.45 -10.39 26.31
C VAL A 299 20.84 -10.65 25.75
N GLY A 300 21.33 -9.77 24.91
CA GLY A 300 22.60 -9.88 24.19
C GLY A 300 22.47 -10.43 22.75
N ASP A 301 21.33 -11.02 22.37
CA ASP A 301 21.12 -11.46 20.99
C ASP A 301 21.05 -10.26 20.04
N VAL A 302 21.80 -10.31 18.92
CA VAL A 302 21.73 -9.31 17.84
C VAL A 302 20.64 -9.76 16.87
N ILE A 303 19.51 -9.05 16.86
CA ILE A 303 18.34 -9.44 16.06
C ILE A 303 18.00 -8.46 14.92
N VAL A 304 18.72 -7.35 14.82
CA VAL A 304 18.59 -6.40 13.70
C VAL A 304 19.99 -6.06 13.17
N ARG A 305 20.14 -6.04 11.86
CA ARG A 305 21.38 -5.61 11.18
C ARG A 305 21.04 -4.75 9.97
N VAL A 306 21.81 -3.71 9.77
CA VAL A 306 21.82 -2.98 8.51
C VAL A 306 22.67 -3.76 7.51
N ASP A 307 22.17 -3.92 6.27
CA ASP A 307 22.87 -4.62 5.19
C ASP A 307 22.83 -3.75 3.93
N PRO A 308 23.99 -3.39 3.36
CA PRO A 308 24.08 -2.54 2.18
C PRO A 308 23.34 -3.05 0.95
N ARG A 309 23.07 -4.36 0.85
CA ARG A 309 22.29 -4.96 -0.24
C ARG A 309 20.87 -4.43 -0.35
N TYR A 310 20.33 -3.88 0.75
CA TYR A 310 18.97 -3.33 0.80
C TYR A 310 18.92 -1.81 0.64
N TYR A 311 20.07 -1.14 0.38
CA TYR A 311 20.07 0.27 0.02
C TYR A 311 19.53 0.45 -1.41
N ARG A 312 18.75 1.48 -1.61
CA ARG A 312 18.28 1.87 -2.94
C ARG A 312 19.37 2.65 -3.68
N PRO A 313 19.44 2.60 -5.01
CA PRO A 313 20.37 3.43 -5.79
C PRO A 313 20.22 4.93 -5.52
N THR A 314 19.00 5.37 -5.24
CA THR A 314 18.70 6.73 -4.76
C THR A 314 17.69 6.63 -3.63
N GLU A 315 18.00 7.23 -2.51
CA GLU A 315 17.19 7.16 -1.29
C GLU A 315 16.31 8.41 -1.14
N VAL A 316 15.20 8.24 -0.44
CA VAL A 316 14.32 9.31 0.03
C VAL A 316 14.44 9.36 1.54
N GLU A 317 15.09 10.41 2.05
CA GLU A 317 15.44 10.51 3.47
C GLU A 317 14.22 10.82 4.37
N THR A 318 13.33 11.66 3.88
CA THR A 318 12.18 12.15 4.68
C THR A 318 10.92 12.30 3.84
N LEU A 319 9.80 11.86 4.39
CA LEU A 319 8.46 12.14 3.89
C LEU A 319 7.55 12.48 5.07
N LEU A 320 6.98 13.68 5.05
CA LEU A 320 6.03 14.19 6.05
C LEU A 320 4.91 14.94 5.31
N GLY A 321 3.70 14.40 5.28
CA GLY A 321 2.58 15.01 4.57
C GLY A 321 1.85 16.06 5.39
N ASP A 322 1.28 17.05 4.71
CA ASP A 322 0.35 18.01 5.30
C ASP A 322 -1.09 17.66 4.88
N PRO A 323 -1.91 17.03 5.75
CA PRO A 323 -3.29 16.67 5.44
C PRO A 323 -4.29 17.82 5.63
N SER A 324 -3.86 19.06 5.81
CA SER A 324 -4.72 20.19 6.15
C SER A 324 -5.81 20.46 5.11
N LYS A 325 -5.52 20.27 3.81
CA LYS A 325 -6.52 20.40 2.74
C LYS A 325 -7.60 19.33 2.86
N ALA A 326 -7.22 18.06 3.08
CA ALA A 326 -8.16 16.96 3.30
C ALA A 326 -9.06 17.23 4.50
N LYS A 327 -8.48 17.67 5.61
CA LYS A 327 -9.21 18.03 6.83
C LYS A 327 -10.19 19.17 6.61
N SER A 328 -9.74 20.26 5.99
CA SER A 328 -10.56 21.48 5.82
C SER A 328 -11.66 21.32 4.76
N LYS A 329 -11.38 20.61 3.65
CA LYS A 329 -12.31 20.47 2.52
C LYS A 329 -13.25 19.28 2.65
N LEU A 330 -12.78 18.16 3.21
CA LEU A 330 -13.49 16.88 3.26
C LEU A 330 -13.87 16.45 4.68
N GLY A 331 -13.38 17.16 5.71
CA GLY A 331 -13.56 16.77 7.11
C GLY A 331 -12.82 15.47 7.47
N TRP A 332 -11.88 15.04 6.63
CA TRP A 332 -11.15 13.80 6.85
C TRP A 332 -9.92 14.01 7.75
N SER A 333 -9.71 13.08 8.64
CA SER A 333 -8.46 12.92 9.39
C SER A 333 -8.23 11.44 9.69
N PRO A 334 -6.98 10.98 9.80
CA PRO A 334 -6.69 9.60 10.18
C PRO A 334 -7.22 9.33 11.60
N LYS A 335 -7.76 8.12 11.81
CA LYS A 335 -8.40 7.71 13.06
C LYS A 335 -7.52 6.73 13.83
N ILE A 336 -6.73 5.92 13.12
CA ILE A 336 -5.91 4.84 13.67
C ILE A 336 -4.49 5.36 13.88
N THR A 337 -4.01 5.30 15.10
CA THR A 337 -2.64 5.73 15.46
C THR A 337 -1.59 4.73 15.00
N LEU A 338 -0.32 5.16 14.91
CA LEU A 338 0.78 4.24 14.57
C LEU A 338 0.90 3.10 15.59
N ALA A 339 0.68 3.36 16.88
CA ALA A 339 0.75 2.32 17.90
C ALA A 339 -0.31 1.24 17.70
N GLU A 340 -1.56 1.63 17.40
CA GLU A 340 -2.64 0.69 17.10
C GLU A 340 -2.35 -0.10 15.82
N LEU A 341 -1.86 0.57 14.78
CA LEU A 341 -1.45 -0.06 13.51
C LEU A 341 -0.36 -1.12 13.72
N VAL A 342 0.72 -0.76 14.42
CA VAL A 342 1.83 -1.68 14.69
C VAL A 342 1.36 -2.87 15.51
N LYS A 343 0.54 -2.64 16.53
CA LYS A 343 -0.03 -3.71 17.34
C LYS A 343 -0.85 -4.68 16.49
N GLU A 344 -1.78 -4.17 15.65
CA GLU A 344 -2.60 -5.01 14.75
C GLU A 344 -1.73 -5.85 13.81
N MET A 345 -0.70 -5.24 13.20
CA MET A 345 0.21 -5.93 12.30
C MET A 345 1.03 -7.02 13.01
N VAL A 346 1.59 -6.71 14.19
CA VAL A 346 2.39 -7.65 14.98
C VAL A 346 1.54 -8.82 15.48
N GLU A 347 0.32 -8.58 15.96
CA GLU A 347 -0.60 -9.63 16.41
C GLU A 347 -0.98 -10.58 15.26
N ALA A 348 -1.26 -10.05 14.07
CA ALA A 348 -1.55 -10.85 12.88
C ALA A 348 -0.34 -11.72 12.48
N ASP A 349 0.85 -11.13 12.38
CA ASP A 349 2.07 -11.84 11.99
C ASP A 349 2.55 -12.83 13.06
N TYR A 350 2.38 -12.52 14.34
CA TYR A 350 2.66 -13.45 15.43
C TYR A 350 1.73 -14.67 15.39
N THR A 351 0.45 -14.46 15.08
CA THR A 351 -0.53 -15.55 14.92
C THR A 351 -0.17 -16.43 13.74
N ALA A 352 0.21 -15.86 12.60
CA ALA A 352 0.68 -16.59 11.43
C ALA A 352 1.96 -17.40 11.74
N ALA A 353 2.96 -16.78 12.38
CA ALA A 353 4.20 -17.44 12.77
C ALA A 353 3.97 -18.57 13.80
N ARG A 354 3.02 -18.42 14.73
CA ARG A 354 2.61 -19.51 15.64
C ARG A 354 2.02 -20.69 14.89
N ARG A 355 1.16 -20.46 13.90
CA ARG A 355 0.63 -21.52 13.04
C ARG A 355 1.77 -22.29 12.39
N ASP A 356 2.75 -21.59 11.79
CA ASP A 356 3.91 -22.20 11.15
C ASP A 356 4.75 -23.03 12.15
N SER A 357 4.94 -22.52 13.37
CA SER A 357 5.62 -23.24 14.45
C SER A 357 4.89 -24.54 14.82
N LEU A 358 3.56 -24.51 14.93
CA LEU A 358 2.76 -25.71 15.24
C LEU A 358 2.83 -26.75 14.10
N VAL A 359 2.79 -26.31 12.85
CA VAL A 359 2.93 -27.19 11.66
C VAL A 359 4.30 -27.89 11.70
N LYS A 360 5.38 -27.16 11.98
CA LYS A 360 6.74 -27.74 12.12
C LYS A 360 6.83 -28.71 13.29
N LEU A 361 6.24 -28.37 14.44
CA LEU A 361 6.22 -29.25 15.63
C LEU A 361 5.45 -30.55 15.39
N ALA A 362 4.42 -30.52 14.56
CA ALA A 362 3.65 -31.69 14.13
C ALA A 362 4.36 -32.54 13.05
N GLY A 363 5.59 -32.18 12.65
CA GLY A 363 6.39 -32.91 11.66
C GLY A 363 6.06 -32.59 10.21
N PHE A 364 5.26 -31.57 9.94
CA PHE A 364 4.96 -31.10 8.57
C PHE A 364 5.88 -29.95 8.16
N GLN A 365 6.04 -29.78 6.85
CA GLN A 365 6.74 -28.60 6.30
C GLN A 365 5.82 -27.36 6.39
N ALA A 366 6.28 -26.33 7.07
CA ALA A 366 5.76 -24.98 6.91
C ALA A 366 6.58 -24.26 5.84
N TYR A 367 5.95 -23.36 5.10
CA TYR A 367 6.68 -22.51 4.16
C TYR A 367 7.68 -21.64 4.93
N ASP A 368 8.96 -21.77 4.59
CA ASP A 368 9.96 -20.78 4.96
C ASP A 368 9.95 -19.71 3.87
N TYR A 369 9.26 -18.63 4.15
CA TYR A 369 9.24 -17.47 3.26
C TYR A 369 10.63 -16.79 3.36
N ASN A 370 11.50 -17.13 2.43
CA ASN A 370 12.63 -16.29 2.09
C ASN A 370 12.12 -15.07 1.34
N GLU A 371 12.82 -13.96 1.45
CA GLU A 371 12.42 -12.68 0.83
C GLU A 371 12.07 -12.79 -0.61
#